data_49c75141a1fc133432aac783db340db4
#
_entry.id   49c75141a1fc133432aac783db340db4
#
_cell.length_a   1.000
_cell.length_b   1.000
_cell.length_c   1.000
_cell.angle_alpha   90.00
_cell.angle_beta   90.00
_cell.angle_gamma   90.00
#
_symmetry.space_group_name_H-M   'P 1'
#
loop_
_entity.id
_entity.type
_entity.pdbx_description
1 polymer ?
#
loop_
_entity_poly.entity_id
_entity_poly.type
_entity_poly.pdbx_seq_one_letter_code
_entity_poly.pdbx_strand_id
1 'polypeptide(L)'
;MPVGESPDAETTSRRSAAKSRRQDDHKPTNVNIELIVIGKTDSKEIESLLAMYARRINFYCRFAVTVLPDVKNTKNLSAKQQRTTEGASLLRQFGDGDYVVLLDERGDEYRSIDFAYWLQKRMASGIRRLVMVIGGPYGFSDEVYRRADAKLSLSKMTFSHQIVRAIF
;
A
#
# COMPACT_ATOMS: atom_id res chain seq x y z
N MET A 1 67.27 29.19 20.59
CA MET A 1 66.71 27.87 20.23
C MET A 1 65.35 27.78 20.93
N PRO A 2 64.23 28.00 20.27
CA PRO A 2 62.92 27.69 20.79
C PRO A 2 62.49 26.29 20.29
N VAL A 3 61.93 25.54 21.24
CA VAL A 3 61.38 24.21 21.05
C VAL A 3 59.97 24.31 20.48
N GLY A 4 59.66 23.52 19.44
CA GLY A 4 58.41 23.53 18.74
C GLY A 4 57.25 22.91 19.52
N GLU A 5 56.11 23.57 19.46
CA GLU A 5 54.83 23.04 19.89
C GLU A 5 54.22 22.20 18.74
N SER A 6 53.81 20.99 19.06
CA SER A 6 53.03 20.13 18.17
C SER A 6 51.54 20.43 18.29
N PRO A 7 50.80 20.56 17.17
CA PRO A 7 49.35 20.71 17.20
C PRO A 7 48.67 19.41 16.78
N ASP A 8 48.37 18.51 17.71
CA ASP A 8 47.58 17.31 17.40
C ASP A 8 46.73 16.86 18.59
N ALA A 9 45.68 17.62 18.93
CA ALA A 9 44.69 17.17 19.90
C ALA A 9 43.23 17.55 19.64
N GLU A 10 42.89 18.22 18.54
CA GLU A 10 41.52 18.75 18.33
C GLU A 10 40.69 18.07 17.25
N THR A 11 41.24 17.09 16.52
CA THR A 11 40.53 16.53 15.35
C THR A 11 39.76 15.24 15.67
N THR A 12 39.88 14.67 16.87
CA THR A 12 39.29 13.35 17.22
C THR A 12 37.92 13.47 17.88
N SER A 13 37.53 14.64 18.38
CA SER A 13 36.25 14.83 19.12
C SER A 13 35.03 15.07 18.24
N ARG A 14 35.19 15.45 16.96
CA ARG A 14 34.06 15.76 16.07
C ARG A 14 33.51 14.58 15.27
N ARG A 15 34.18 13.43 15.26
CA ARG A 15 33.69 12.22 14.56
C ARG A 15 32.79 11.30 15.40
N SER A 16 32.75 11.48 16.72
CA SER A 16 31.94 10.66 17.63
C SER A 16 30.48 11.13 17.76
N ALA A 17 30.19 12.40 17.47
CA ALA A 17 28.85 12.98 17.65
C ALA A 17 27.88 12.74 16.48
N ALA A 18 28.37 12.20 15.34
CA ALA A 18 27.53 12.01 14.14
C ALA A 18 26.90 10.60 14.03
N LYS A 19 27.16 9.70 14.96
CA LYS A 19 26.73 8.28 14.88
C LYS A 19 25.55 7.93 15.80
N SER A 20 24.97 8.90 16.51
CA SER A 20 23.94 8.67 17.53
C SER A 20 22.54 9.21 17.18
N ARG A 21 22.24 9.49 15.90
CA ARG A 21 20.90 9.99 15.51
C ARG A 21 20.28 9.20 14.38
N ARG A 22 20.20 7.87 14.50
CA ARG A 22 19.32 7.02 13.67
C ARG A 22 18.89 5.79 14.48
N GLN A 23 18.32 6.01 15.64
CA GLN A 23 17.35 5.10 16.21
C GLN A 23 16.02 5.84 16.12
N ASP A 24 15.45 5.81 14.91
CA ASP A 24 14.04 6.14 14.73
C ASP A 24 13.25 5.12 15.55
N ASP A 25 12.60 5.61 16.59
CA ASP A 25 11.58 4.89 17.35
C ASP A 25 10.45 4.48 16.40
N HIS A 26 10.67 3.43 15.61
CA HIS A 26 9.61 2.76 14.86
C HIS A 26 8.77 1.98 15.89
N LYS A 27 7.94 2.71 16.66
CA LYS A 27 6.79 2.08 17.29
C LYS A 27 5.99 1.41 16.17
N PRO A 28 5.76 0.08 16.23
CA PRO A 28 4.93 -0.57 15.24
C PRO A 28 3.57 0.12 15.27
N THR A 29 3.20 0.75 14.17
CA THR A 29 1.90 1.38 14.05
C THR A 29 0.84 0.30 14.21
N ASN A 30 -0.16 0.53 15.07
CA ASN A 30 -1.25 -0.44 15.29
C ASN A 30 -2.24 -0.53 14.11
N VAL A 31 -1.92 0.12 12.99
CA VAL A 31 -2.77 0.10 11.79
C VAL A 31 -2.50 -1.18 10.99
N ASN A 32 -3.54 -1.91 10.69
CA ASN A 32 -3.49 -3.03 9.76
C ASN A 32 -3.69 -2.49 8.34
N ILE A 33 -2.78 -2.80 7.43
CA ILE A 33 -2.94 -2.53 6.00
C ILE A 33 -3.38 -3.82 5.34
N GLU A 34 -4.46 -3.77 4.58
CA GLU A 34 -4.99 -4.91 3.85
C GLU A 34 -5.18 -4.59 2.39
N LEU A 35 -4.62 -5.41 1.52
CA LEU A 35 -4.86 -5.39 0.09
C LEU A 35 -5.95 -6.40 -0.26
N ILE A 36 -7.10 -5.92 -0.72
CA ILE A 36 -8.19 -6.77 -1.20
C ILE A 36 -8.17 -6.79 -2.72
N VAL A 37 -8.16 -7.99 -3.28
CA VAL A 37 -8.15 -8.21 -4.73
C VAL A 37 -9.29 -9.16 -5.13
N ILE A 38 -9.82 -8.99 -6.34
CA ILE A 38 -10.85 -9.86 -6.91
C ILE A 38 -10.18 -10.87 -7.83
N GLY A 39 -10.52 -12.14 -7.67
CA GLY A 39 -10.00 -13.26 -8.43
C GLY A 39 -8.61 -13.72 -8.01
N LYS A 40 -8.32 -14.96 -8.31
CA LYS A 40 -6.99 -15.54 -8.08
C LYS A 40 -5.94 -14.87 -8.96
N THR A 41 -4.70 -14.91 -8.52
CA THR A 41 -3.57 -14.54 -9.36
C THR A 41 -3.30 -15.66 -10.35
N ASP A 42 -3.30 -15.36 -11.66
CA ASP A 42 -3.24 -16.38 -12.71
C ASP A 42 -1.81 -16.89 -12.95
N SER A 43 -0.80 -16.05 -12.67
CA SER A 43 0.61 -16.37 -12.84
C SER A 43 1.26 -16.73 -11.51
N LYS A 44 1.98 -17.87 -11.48
CA LYS A 44 2.79 -18.29 -10.33
C LYS A 44 3.93 -17.31 -10.03
N GLU A 45 4.45 -16.65 -11.06
CA GLU A 45 5.51 -15.66 -10.95
C GLU A 45 5.00 -14.41 -10.21
N ILE A 46 3.81 -13.92 -10.59
CA ILE A 46 3.16 -12.77 -9.91
C ILE A 46 2.79 -13.15 -8.47
N GLU A 47 2.28 -14.35 -8.24
CA GLU A 47 1.95 -14.85 -6.90
C GLU A 47 3.21 -14.91 -6.02
N SER A 48 4.32 -15.41 -6.56
CA SER A 48 5.60 -15.46 -5.86
C SER A 48 6.14 -14.08 -5.53
N LEU A 49 6.05 -13.13 -6.46
CA LEU A 49 6.43 -11.73 -6.24
C LEU A 49 5.56 -11.10 -5.15
N LEU A 50 4.24 -11.24 -5.22
CA LEU A 50 3.30 -10.74 -4.23
C LEU A 50 3.62 -11.30 -2.83
N ALA A 51 3.84 -12.61 -2.71
CA ALA A 51 4.21 -13.24 -1.44
C ALA A 51 5.56 -12.75 -0.91
N MET A 52 6.54 -12.51 -1.79
CA MET A 52 7.85 -11.99 -1.42
C MET A 52 7.73 -10.57 -0.85
N TYR A 53 7.04 -9.67 -1.56
CA TYR A 53 6.89 -8.28 -1.12
C TYR A 53 5.98 -8.16 0.10
N ALA A 54 4.90 -8.93 0.21
CA ALA A 54 4.07 -8.99 1.41
C ALA A 54 4.88 -9.36 2.66
N ARG A 55 5.81 -10.34 2.56
CA ARG A 55 6.72 -10.66 3.65
C ARG A 55 7.64 -9.49 4.01
N ARG A 56 8.17 -8.77 3.02
CA ARG A 56 9.05 -7.60 3.26
C ARG A 56 8.28 -6.47 3.94
N ILE A 57 7.06 -6.17 3.51
CA ILE A 57 6.20 -5.15 4.12
C ILE A 57 5.92 -5.49 5.60
N ASN A 58 5.71 -6.77 5.91
CA ASN A 58 5.42 -7.23 7.27
C ASN A 58 6.57 -7.05 8.27
N PHE A 59 7.80 -6.71 7.82
CA PHE A 59 8.85 -6.23 8.72
C PHE A 59 8.60 -4.81 9.25
N TYR A 60 7.79 -4.00 8.56
CA TYR A 60 7.56 -2.59 8.87
C TYR A 60 6.16 -2.33 9.44
N CYS A 61 5.14 -3.02 8.94
CA CYS A 61 3.76 -2.87 9.37
C CYS A 61 2.99 -4.18 9.18
N ARG A 62 1.83 -4.31 9.83
CA ARG A 62 0.94 -5.45 9.60
C ARG A 62 0.29 -5.33 8.23
N PHE A 63 0.59 -6.25 7.34
CA PHE A 63 0.08 -6.29 5.98
C PHE A 63 -0.50 -7.67 5.66
N ALA A 64 -1.70 -7.68 5.08
CA ALA A 64 -2.36 -8.90 4.61
C ALA A 64 -2.86 -8.70 3.18
N VAL A 65 -3.01 -9.80 2.45
CA VAL A 65 -3.65 -9.85 1.14
C VAL A 65 -4.86 -10.76 1.23
N THR A 66 -6.02 -10.22 0.90
CA THR A 66 -7.29 -10.97 0.86
C THR A 66 -7.75 -11.10 -0.58
N VAL A 67 -7.91 -12.35 -1.03
CA VAL A 67 -8.37 -12.66 -2.38
C VAL A 67 -9.85 -13.02 -2.32
N LEU A 68 -10.70 -12.21 -2.93
CA LEU A 68 -12.11 -12.53 -3.11
C LEU A 68 -12.30 -13.41 -4.33
N PRO A 69 -13.26 -14.35 -4.30
CA PRO A 69 -13.50 -15.20 -5.46
C PRO A 69 -14.02 -14.41 -6.66
N ASP A 70 -13.64 -14.84 -7.84
CA ASP A 70 -14.22 -14.34 -9.09
C ASP A 70 -15.73 -14.60 -9.16
N VAL A 71 -16.43 -13.73 -9.87
CA VAL A 71 -17.83 -13.96 -10.22
C VAL A 71 -17.91 -15.16 -11.16
N LYS A 72 -18.68 -16.18 -10.76
CA LYS A 72 -18.90 -17.37 -11.59
C LYS A 72 -19.86 -17.06 -12.75
N ASN A 73 -19.73 -17.82 -13.84
CA ASN A 73 -20.62 -17.75 -15.01
C ASN A 73 -20.70 -16.36 -15.68
N THR A 74 -19.57 -15.69 -15.81
CA THR A 74 -19.48 -14.32 -16.38
C THR A 74 -19.84 -14.23 -17.86
N LYS A 75 -19.87 -15.36 -18.60
CA LYS A 75 -20.14 -15.40 -20.06
C LYS A 75 -21.44 -14.69 -20.47
N ASN A 76 -22.45 -14.66 -19.60
CA ASN A 76 -23.76 -14.07 -19.84
C ASN A 76 -23.99 -12.76 -19.05
N LEU A 77 -22.98 -12.25 -18.35
CA LEU A 77 -23.10 -11.04 -17.55
C LEU A 77 -22.58 -9.83 -18.34
N SER A 78 -23.33 -8.75 -18.30
CA SER A 78 -22.80 -7.47 -18.76
C SER A 78 -21.71 -6.96 -17.81
N ALA A 79 -20.81 -6.09 -18.29
CA ALA A 79 -19.80 -5.44 -17.47
C ALA A 79 -20.41 -4.74 -16.23
N LYS A 80 -21.61 -4.16 -16.38
CA LYS A 80 -22.32 -3.52 -15.26
C LYS A 80 -22.76 -4.55 -14.20
N GLN A 81 -23.33 -5.68 -14.64
CA GLN A 81 -23.76 -6.74 -13.72
C GLN A 81 -22.57 -7.35 -12.97
N GLN A 82 -21.46 -7.56 -13.67
CA GLN A 82 -20.23 -8.06 -13.04
C GLN A 82 -19.71 -7.08 -11.99
N ARG A 83 -19.57 -5.79 -12.33
CA ARG A 83 -19.17 -4.75 -11.36
C ARG A 83 -20.07 -4.70 -10.13
N THR A 84 -21.39 -4.82 -10.32
CA THR A 84 -22.36 -4.80 -9.21
C THR A 84 -22.15 -6.00 -8.30
N THR A 85 -21.95 -7.20 -8.85
CA THR A 85 -21.73 -8.43 -8.09
C THR A 85 -20.40 -8.39 -7.33
N GLU A 86 -19.33 -7.97 -8.00
CA GLU A 86 -18.02 -7.78 -7.39
C GLU A 86 -18.09 -6.70 -6.30
N GLY A 87 -18.77 -5.60 -6.58
CA GLY A 87 -19.00 -4.50 -5.63
C GLY A 87 -19.71 -4.93 -4.37
N ALA A 88 -20.76 -5.75 -4.48
CA ALA A 88 -21.46 -6.32 -3.33
C ALA A 88 -20.54 -7.22 -2.48
N SER A 89 -19.61 -7.92 -3.12
CA SER A 89 -18.63 -8.76 -2.42
C SER A 89 -17.57 -7.92 -1.69
N LEU A 90 -17.12 -6.82 -2.30
CA LEU A 90 -16.20 -5.86 -1.71
C LEU A 90 -16.83 -5.15 -0.50
N LEU A 91 -18.06 -4.63 -0.65
CA LEU A 91 -18.76 -3.90 0.42
C LEU A 91 -18.94 -4.72 1.69
N ARG A 92 -19.10 -6.04 1.58
CA ARG A 92 -19.16 -6.94 2.73
C ARG A 92 -17.84 -7.08 3.50
N GLN A 93 -16.72 -6.70 2.89
CA GLN A 93 -15.39 -6.74 3.52
C GLN A 93 -15.07 -5.46 4.29
N PHE A 94 -15.77 -4.37 4.01
CA PHE A 94 -15.50 -3.08 4.63
C PHE A 94 -16.24 -2.91 5.93
N GLY A 95 -15.50 -2.59 6.98
CA GLY A 95 -16.06 -2.18 8.28
C GLY A 95 -16.32 -0.68 8.33
N ASP A 96 -17.15 -0.23 9.29
CA ASP A 96 -17.52 1.18 9.46
C ASP A 96 -16.32 2.09 9.80
N GLY A 97 -15.31 1.55 10.45
CA GLY A 97 -14.08 2.28 10.84
C GLY A 97 -12.90 2.12 9.88
N ASP A 98 -13.10 1.49 8.73
CA ASP A 98 -12.05 1.30 7.74
C ASP A 98 -11.85 2.55 6.90
N TYR A 99 -10.60 2.86 6.59
CA TYR A 99 -10.25 3.82 5.55
C TYR A 99 -10.03 3.06 4.24
N VAL A 100 -10.94 3.22 3.30
CA VAL A 100 -10.98 2.46 2.04
C VAL A 100 -10.40 3.29 0.90
N VAL A 101 -9.40 2.75 0.21
CA VAL A 101 -8.72 3.35 -0.92
C VAL A 101 -8.85 2.45 -2.14
N LEU A 102 -9.42 2.96 -3.21
CA LEU A 102 -9.50 2.24 -4.47
C LEU A 102 -8.27 2.53 -5.32
N LEU A 103 -7.63 1.48 -5.84
CA LEU A 103 -6.64 1.62 -6.89
C LEU A 103 -7.39 1.78 -8.22
N ASP A 104 -7.41 3.01 -8.72
CA ASP A 104 -8.18 3.41 -9.89
C ASP A 104 -7.38 4.41 -10.73
N GLU A 105 -7.39 4.28 -12.06
CA GLU A 105 -6.68 5.18 -12.97
C GLU A 105 -7.09 6.66 -12.84
N ARG A 106 -8.30 6.92 -12.30
CA ARG A 106 -8.84 8.25 -12.03
C ARG A 106 -8.56 8.75 -10.60
N GLY A 107 -7.69 8.07 -9.87
CA GLY A 107 -7.26 8.46 -8.54
C GLY A 107 -6.15 9.51 -8.56
N ASP A 108 -5.77 9.96 -7.36
CA ASP A 108 -4.64 10.86 -7.17
C ASP A 108 -3.32 10.13 -7.45
N GLU A 109 -2.42 10.80 -8.17
CA GLU A 109 -1.06 10.31 -8.41
C GLU A 109 -0.09 10.93 -7.41
N TYR A 110 0.84 10.12 -6.92
CA TYR A 110 1.85 10.56 -5.97
C TYR A 110 3.26 10.17 -6.44
N ARG A 111 4.23 11.03 -6.19
CA ARG A 111 5.63 10.60 -6.15
C ARG A 111 5.82 9.70 -4.93
N SER A 112 6.81 8.82 -4.95
CA SER A 112 7.05 7.86 -3.84
C SER A 112 7.17 8.55 -2.48
N ILE A 113 7.83 9.71 -2.42
CA ILE A 113 7.99 10.46 -1.17
C ILE A 113 6.65 11.04 -0.67
N ASP A 114 5.83 11.55 -1.59
CA ASP A 114 4.53 12.15 -1.24
C ASP A 114 3.54 11.06 -0.79
N PHE A 115 3.59 9.88 -1.43
CA PHE A 115 2.83 8.72 -1.00
C PHE A 115 3.25 8.24 0.39
N ALA A 116 4.56 8.21 0.68
CA ALA A 116 5.05 7.86 2.01
C ALA A 116 4.51 8.81 3.10
N TYR A 117 4.51 10.12 2.85
CA TYR A 117 3.90 11.11 3.76
C TYR A 117 2.40 10.93 3.89
N TRP A 118 1.70 10.69 2.78
CA TRP A 118 0.27 10.43 2.79
C TRP A 118 -0.05 9.19 3.64
N LEU A 119 0.68 8.10 3.44
CA LEU A 119 0.52 6.87 4.20
C LEU A 119 0.80 7.09 5.71
N GLN A 120 1.91 7.75 6.04
CA GLN A 120 2.25 8.09 7.43
C GLN A 120 1.15 8.90 8.10
N LYS A 121 0.57 9.89 7.41
CA LYS A 121 -0.54 10.69 7.92
C LYS A 121 -1.77 9.82 8.20
N ARG A 122 -2.09 8.85 7.33
CA ARG A 122 -3.19 7.93 7.56
C ARG A 122 -2.92 7.00 8.74
N MET A 123 -1.72 6.45 8.83
CA MET A 123 -1.32 5.60 9.96
C MET A 123 -1.35 6.34 11.31
N ALA A 124 -1.14 7.65 11.31
CA ALA A 124 -1.21 8.51 12.50
C ALA A 124 -2.62 9.03 12.82
N SER A 125 -3.61 8.85 11.94
CA SER A 125 -4.95 9.45 12.10
C SER A 125 -5.91 8.66 13.00
N GLY A 126 -5.44 7.58 13.63
CA GLY A 126 -6.26 6.76 14.54
C GLY A 126 -7.13 5.72 13.85
N ILE A 127 -7.02 5.54 12.53
CA ILE A 127 -7.69 4.44 11.82
C ILE A 127 -7.14 3.10 12.31
N ARG A 128 -7.99 2.10 12.35
CA ARG A 128 -7.59 0.73 12.74
C ARG A 128 -7.14 -0.10 11.54
N ARG A 129 -7.77 0.09 10.41
CA ARG A 129 -7.48 -0.64 9.17
C ARG A 129 -7.49 0.30 7.98
N LEU A 130 -6.43 0.22 7.15
CA LEU A 130 -6.32 0.85 5.84
C LEU A 130 -6.54 -0.25 4.80
N VAL A 131 -7.62 -0.14 4.05
CA VAL A 131 -8.00 -1.13 3.03
C VAL A 131 -7.67 -0.57 1.65
N MET A 132 -6.73 -1.21 0.96
CA MET A 132 -6.40 -0.92 -0.42
C MET A 132 -7.11 -1.94 -1.32
N VAL A 133 -7.78 -1.50 -2.37
CA VAL A 133 -8.63 -2.38 -3.18
C VAL A 133 -8.21 -2.33 -4.64
N ILE A 134 -7.94 -3.49 -5.21
CA ILE A 134 -7.79 -3.69 -6.65
C ILE A 134 -9.06 -4.36 -7.17
N GLY A 135 -9.78 -3.65 -8.05
CA GLY A 135 -11.00 -4.14 -8.67
C GLY A 135 -10.76 -5.22 -9.72
N GLY A 136 -11.84 -5.76 -10.24
CA GLY A 136 -11.82 -6.64 -11.40
C GLY A 136 -11.60 -5.88 -12.72
N PRO A 137 -11.70 -6.57 -13.87
CA PRO A 137 -11.35 -6.02 -15.19
C PRO A 137 -12.24 -4.85 -15.64
N TYR A 138 -13.39 -4.66 -15.02
CA TYR A 138 -14.33 -3.60 -15.37
C TYR A 138 -14.38 -2.45 -14.36
N GLY A 139 -13.46 -2.42 -13.39
CA GLY A 139 -13.42 -1.40 -12.33
C GLY A 139 -14.46 -1.62 -11.23
N PHE A 140 -14.90 -0.53 -10.59
CA PHE A 140 -15.75 -0.58 -9.41
C PHE A 140 -17.20 -0.17 -9.71
N SER A 141 -18.14 -0.64 -8.87
CA SER A 141 -19.52 -0.18 -8.91
C SER A 141 -19.67 1.20 -8.24
N ASP A 142 -20.77 1.89 -8.54
CA ASP A 142 -21.04 3.22 -7.97
C ASP A 142 -21.15 3.19 -6.44
N GLU A 143 -21.65 2.08 -5.87
CA GLU A 143 -21.75 1.88 -4.43
C GLU A 143 -20.36 1.77 -3.78
N VAL A 144 -19.42 1.08 -4.42
CA VAL A 144 -18.03 0.98 -3.96
C VAL A 144 -17.35 2.34 -4.03
N TYR A 145 -17.55 3.10 -5.12
CA TYR A 145 -17.05 4.47 -5.22
C TYR A 145 -17.59 5.39 -4.12
N ARG A 146 -18.88 5.28 -3.79
CA ARG A 146 -19.48 6.08 -2.70
C ARG A 146 -18.96 5.71 -1.31
N ARG A 147 -18.59 4.44 -1.09
CA ARG A 147 -18.03 3.98 0.18
C ARG A 147 -16.55 4.35 0.34
N ALA A 148 -15.85 4.52 -0.75
CA ALA A 148 -14.41 4.77 -0.72
C ALA A 148 -14.08 6.15 -0.15
N ASP A 149 -13.06 6.21 0.68
CA ASP A 149 -12.55 7.43 1.29
C ASP A 149 -11.52 8.15 0.38
N ALA A 150 -10.83 7.38 -0.48
CA ALA A 150 -9.85 7.92 -1.42
C ALA A 150 -9.71 7.01 -2.65
N LYS A 151 -9.09 7.56 -3.69
CA LYS A 151 -8.65 6.83 -4.88
C LYS A 151 -7.18 7.11 -5.13
N LEU A 152 -6.44 6.09 -5.47
CA LEU A 152 -5.01 6.16 -5.76
C LEU A 152 -4.78 5.65 -7.18
N SER A 153 -4.11 6.46 -8.01
CA SER A 153 -3.59 6.04 -9.30
C SER A 153 -2.10 5.76 -9.20
N LEU A 154 -1.68 4.61 -9.68
CA LEU A 154 -0.26 4.25 -9.75
C LEU A 154 0.41 4.82 -11.00
N SER A 155 -0.38 5.13 -12.02
CA SER A 155 0.09 5.67 -13.30
C SER A 155 -1.11 6.05 -14.17
N LYS A 156 -0.90 6.96 -15.12
CA LYS A 156 -1.84 7.23 -16.20
C LYS A 156 -1.89 6.12 -17.26
N MET A 157 -0.97 5.17 -17.18
CA MET A 157 -0.98 3.98 -18.03
C MET A 157 -1.87 2.90 -17.40
N THR A 158 -2.61 2.19 -18.24
CA THR A 158 -3.46 1.08 -17.81
C THR A 158 -2.61 -0.16 -17.56
N PHE A 159 -2.72 -0.72 -16.38
CA PHE A 159 -2.16 -2.03 -16.03
C PHE A 159 -3.25 -3.10 -16.01
N SER A 160 -2.88 -4.33 -16.32
CA SER A 160 -3.80 -5.44 -16.06
C SER A 160 -4.03 -5.59 -14.55
N HIS A 161 -5.23 -6.00 -14.16
CA HIS A 161 -5.60 -6.25 -12.75
C HIS A 161 -4.75 -7.35 -12.10
N GLN A 162 -3.98 -8.09 -12.88
CA GLN A 162 -3.04 -9.10 -12.37
C GLN A 162 -1.69 -8.47 -12.00
N ILE A 163 -1.06 -7.75 -12.94
CA ILE A 163 0.27 -7.20 -12.70
C ILE A 163 0.25 -6.07 -11.67
N VAL A 164 -0.85 -5.29 -11.59
CA VAL A 164 -0.97 -4.20 -10.62
C VAL A 164 -0.85 -4.68 -9.17
N ARG A 165 -1.19 -5.95 -8.89
CA ARG A 165 -1.04 -6.57 -7.55
C ARG A 165 0.40 -6.62 -7.07
N ALA A 166 1.34 -6.82 -8.00
CA ALA A 166 2.77 -6.88 -7.69
C ALA A 166 3.46 -5.51 -7.78
N ILE A 167 2.89 -4.56 -8.54
CA ILE A 167 3.42 -3.19 -8.65
C ILE A 167 3.10 -2.39 -7.39
N PHE A 168 1.87 -2.51 -6.86
CA PHE A 168 1.45 -1.86 -5.63
C PHE A 168 2.15 -2.45 -4.42
#